data_11ec4aeca75a94072399aba80b781d4c
#
_entry.id   11ec4aeca75a94072399aba80b781d4c
#
_cell.length_a   1.000
_cell.length_b   1.000
_cell.length_c   1.000
_cell.angle_alpha   90.00
_cell.angle_beta   90.00
_cell.angle_gamma   90.00
#
_symmetry.space_group_name_H-M   'P 1'
#
loop_
_entity.id
_entity.type
_entity.pdbx_description
1 polymer ?
#
loop_
_entity_poly.entity_id
_entity_poly.type
_entity_poly.pdbx_seq_one_letter_code
_entity_poly.pdbx_strand_id
1 'polypeptide(L)'
;MKNRLRILLSAWMILMLVAGAVRPASHADADMRRVVVGADLSEEQVNAVYGAFGIARGEVPELRLTNAEEHAALDGFLDAAVIGTKSMSCVFLELMPQGSGLSVTVNNVSWCTPDMYRNAFTTAGITDARITVAAPFPVSGTAALAGIYKAYEDMTGQKLDTAVKDIGTQELTVTGALANEIGSTASTSIVNDLKKMLGDTVNMSDEELRAAIRRIASGYGVSLSEAQVQRLLELCRSLEKLDPDSLTEKVGELQSTLEKVSDAKDQVVGFVEKARQVIDAVKDFFARISSLFNGRRRLAVVQYRL
;
A
#
# COMPACT_ATOMS: atom_id res chain seq x y z
N MET A 1 53.98 5.58 16.62
CA MET A 1 53.33 4.27 16.40
C MET A 1 52.04 4.06 17.19
N LYS A 2 51.89 4.53 18.41
CA LYS A 2 50.68 4.32 19.25
C LYS A 2 49.38 4.95 18.71
N ASN A 3 49.44 6.07 17.97
CA ASN A 3 48.23 6.72 17.44
C ASN A 3 47.64 6.06 16.17
N ARG A 4 48.47 5.41 15.34
CA ARG A 4 48.01 4.68 14.15
C ARG A 4 47.25 3.37 14.53
N LEU A 5 47.65 2.75 15.64
CA LEU A 5 47.01 1.53 16.12
C LEU A 5 45.61 1.82 16.73
N ARG A 6 45.44 2.99 17.35
CA ARG A 6 44.13 3.41 17.89
C ARG A 6 43.10 3.73 16.79
N ILE A 7 43.55 4.32 15.66
CA ILE A 7 42.67 4.63 14.52
C ILE A 7 42.26 3.35 13.80
N LEU A 8 43.13 2.34 13.70
CA LEU A 8 42.81 1.04 13.09
C LEU A 8 41.83 0.24 13.95
N LEU A 9 41.95 0.29 15.28
CA LEU A 9 41.02 -0.37 16.21
C LEU A 9 39.64 0.29 16.21
N SER A 10 39.56 1.64 16.08
CA SER A 10 38.25 2.31 15.98
C SER A 10 37.55 2.06 14.65
N ALA A 11 38.31 1.96 13.54
CA ALA A 11 37.73 1.60 12.22
C ALA A 11 37.21 0.16 12.19
N TRP A 12 37.89 -0.77 12.88
CA TRP A 12 37.41 -2.14 12.99
C TRP A 12 36.15 -2.29 13.86
N MET A 13 36.02 -1.47 14.92
CA MET A 13 34.83 -1.46 15.78
C MET A 13 33.62 -0.85 15.09
N ILE A 14 33.81 0.14 14.21
CA ILE A 14 32.73 0.73 13.38
C ILE A 14 32.31 -0.26 12.27
N LEU A 15 33.23 -1.02 11.70
CA LEU A 15 32.91 -2.03 10.68
C LEU A 15 32.13 -3.23 11.25
N MET A 16 32.34 -3.59 12.52
CA MET A 16 31.56 -4.64 13.21
C MET A 16 30.15 -4.16 13.61
N LEU A 17 29.92 -2.85 13.75
CA LEU A 17 28.58 -2.30 14.07
C LEU A 17 27.68 -2.17 12.84
N VAL A 18 28.25 -2.19 11.61
CA VAL A 18 27.50 -2.15 10.35
C VAL A 18 27.20 -3.56 9.81
N ALA A 19 27.85 -4.59 10.32
CA ALA A 19 27.36 -5.96 10.18
C ALA A 19 26.09 -6.10 11.06
N GLY A 20 25.08 -5.30 10.75
CA GLY A 20 23.74 -5.38 11.33
C GLY A 20 23.29 -6.82 11.20
N ALA A 21 23.14 -7.46 12.32
CA ALA A 21 22.70 -8.84 12.43
C ALA A 21 21.43 -8.99 11.57
N VAL A 22 21.58 -9.63 10.41
CA VAL A 22 20.45 -10.30 9.77
C VAL A 22 20.05 -11.37 10.82
N ARG A 23 19.12 -10.98 11.70
CA ARG A 23 18.51 -11.95 12.60
C ARG A 23 17.78 -12.93 11.71
N PRO A 24 18.09 -14.23 11.78
CA PRO A 24 17.22 -15.21 11.16
C PRO A 24 15.82 -14.96 11.74
N ALA A 25 14.82 -14.80 10.86
CA ALA A 25 13.43 -14.67 11.29
C ALA A 25 13.12 -15.82 12.25
N SER A 26 12.61 -15.50 13.43
CA SER A 26 12.21 -16.56 14.37
C SER A 26 11.05 -17.35 13.75
N HIS A 27 10.87 -18.61 14.12
CA HIS A 27 9.71 -19.39 13.65
C HIS A 27 8.39 -18.68 13.97
N ALA A 28 8.31 -17.93 15.08
CA ALA A 28 7.16 -17.12 15.44
C ALA A 28 6.93 -15.97 14.45
N ASP A 29 8.00 -15.34 13.90
CA ASP A 29 7.86 -14.28 12.89
C ASP A 29 7.41 -14.85 11.54
N ALA A 30 7.78 -16.08 11.19
CA ALA A 30 7.34 -16.77 9.98
C ALA A 30 5.84 -17.10 10.02
N ASP A 31 5.30 -17.41 11.20
CA ASP A 31 3.88 -17.70 11.39
C ASP A 31 2.98 -16.48 11.15
N MET A 32 3.52 -15.27 11.31
CA MET A 32 2.81 -14.00 11.09
C MET A 32 2.97 -13.44 9.67
N ARG A 33 3.58 -14.20 8.75
CA ARG A 33 3.84 -13.79 7.36
C ARG A 33 3.42 -14.87 6.38
N ARG A 34 2.79 -14.47 5.27
CA ARG A 34 2.40 -15.37 4.17
C ARG A 34 2.63 -14.71 2.83
N VAL A 35 3.03 -15.53 1.87
CA VAL A 35 2.96 -15.18 0.44
C VAL A 35 1.84 -15.99 -0.19
N VAL A 36 1.01 -15.34 -0.99
CA VAL A 36 0.06 -16.01 -1.88
C VAL A 36 0.42 -15.65 -3.30
N VAL A 37 0.68 -16.65 -4.12
CA VAL A 37 0.99 -16.47 -5.55
C VAL A 37 -0.18 -16.93 -6.40
N GLY A 38 -0.47 -16.18 -7.46
CA GLY A 38 -1.42 -16.63 -8.49
C GLY A 38 -0.95 -17.94 -9.11
N ALA A 39 -1.85 -18.92 -9.22
CA ALA A 39 -1.49 -20.27 -9.63
C ALA A 39 -1.07 -20.37 -11.12
N ASP A 40 -1.42 -19.37 -11.92
CA ASP A 40 -1.14 -19.34 -13.36
C ASP A 40 0.21 -18.69 -13.72
N LEU A 41 1.02 -18.29 -12.73
CA LEU A 41 2.35 -17.76 -12.95
C LEU A 41 3.37 -18.87 -13.24
N SER A 42 4.30 -18.59 -14.17
CA SER A 42 5.49 -19.41 -14.35
C SER A 42 6.46 -19.23 -13.17
N GLU A 43 7.38 -20.17 -12.97
CA GLU A 43 8.40 -20.10 -11.93
C GLU A 43 9.27 -18.84 -12.04
N GLU A 44 9.59 -18.40 -13.26
CA GLU A 44 10.33 -17.16 -13.50
C GLU A 44 9.53 -15.93 -13.06
N GLN A 45 8.24 -15.89 -13.37
CA GLN A 45 7.32 -14.82 -12.94
C GLN A 45 7.17 -14.77 -11.42
N VAL A 46 7.05 -15.93 -10.77
CA VAL A 46 7.02 -16.03 -9.30
C VAL A 46 8.30 -15.44 -8.70
N ASN A 47 9.47 -15.81 -9.22
CA ASN A 47 10.75 -15.27 -8.72
C ASN A 47 10.85 -13.74 -8.90
N ALA A 48 10.33 -13.20 -10.01
CA ALA A 48 10.28 -11.75 -10.22
C ALA A 48 9.39 -11.05 -9.17
N VAL A 49 8.26 -11.64 -8.81
CA VAL A 49 7.35 -11.13 -7.78
C VAL A 49 8.00 -11.16 -6.39
N TYR A 50 8.74 -12.21 -6.04
CA TYR A 50 9.50 -12.26 -4.79
C TYR A 50 10.55 -11.15 -4.69
N GLY A 51 11.16 -10.76 -5.82
CA GLY A 51 12.01 -9.58 -5.89
C GLY A 51 11.28 -8.28 -5.53
N ALA A 52 10.01 -8.13 -5.95
CA ALA A 52 9.19 -6.99 -5.58
C ALA A 52 8.74 -7.01 -4.10
N PHE A 53 8.62 -8.18 -3.49
CA PHE A 53 8.36 -8.34 -2.06
C PHE A 53 9.58 -8.05 -1.17
N GLY A 54 10.78 -8.10 -1.72
CA GLY A 54 12.03 -7.88 -1.00
C GLY A 54 12.40 -9.03 -0.04
N ILE A 55 11.89 -10.25 -0.30
CA ILE A 55 12.18 -11.47 0.47
C ILE A 55 12.66 -12.61 -0.43
N ALA A 56 13.36 -13.57 0.14
CA ALA A 56 13.76 -14.77 -0.59
C ALA A 56 12.60 -15.78 -0.63
N ARG A 57 12.49 -16.49 -1.77
CA ARG A 57 11.52 -17.57 -1.88
C ARG A 57 11.86 -18.69 -0.89
N GLY A 58 10.87 -19.20 -0.16
CA GLY A 58 11.05 -20.17 0.92
C GLY A 58 11.34 -19.55 2.29
N GLU A 59 11.53 -18.23 2.39
CA GLU A 59 11.70 -17.54 3.67
C GLU A 59 10.41 -17.55 4.51
N VAL A 60 9.26 -17.51 3.85
CA VAL A 60 7.93 -17.57 4.47
C VAL A 60 7.07 -18.62 3.75
N PRO A 61 6.04 -19.20 4.41
CA PRO A 61 5.14 -20.13 3.78
C PRO A 61 4.45 -19.51 2.54
N GLU A 62 4.42 -20.27 1.43
CA GLU A 62 3.78 -19.90 0.16
C GLU A 62 2.47 -20.65 0.01
N LEU A 63 1.40 -19.92 -0.29
CA LEU A 63 0.11 -20.44 -0.71
C LEU A 63 -0.09 -20.15 -2.20
N ARG A 64 -0.94 -20.91 -2.86
CA ARG A 64 -1.35 -20.64 -4.24
C ARG A 64 -2.83 -20.31 -4.29
N LEU A 65 -3.19 -19.36 -5.14
CA LEU A 65 -4.58 -18.99 -5.43
C LEU A 65 -4.88 -19.33 -6.87
N THR A 66 -5.82 -20.24 -7.08
CA THR A 66 -6.29 -20.59 -8.42
C THR A 66 -7.31 -19.56 -8.94
N ASN A 67 -7.45 -19.46 -10.26
CA ASN A 67 -8.48 -18.61 -10.86
C ASN A 67 -9.90 -19.06 -10.46
N ALA A 68 -10.13 -20.35 -10.23
CA ALA A 68 -11.41 -20.84 -9.72
C ALA A 68 -11.70 -20.34 -8.29
N GLU A 69 -10.71 -20.25 -7.41
CA GLU A 69 -10.86 -19.66 -6.07
C GLU A 69 -11.08 -18.15 -6.15
N GLU A 70 -10.43 -17.48 -7.09
CA GLU A 70 -10.63 -16.06 -7.36
C GLU A 70 -12.08 -15.80 -7.81
N HIS A 71 -12.57 -16.55 -8.78
CA HIS A 71 -13.97 -16.48 -9.23
C HIS A 71 -14.94 -16.79 -8.09
N ALA A 72 -14.70 -17.83 -7.30
CA ALA A 72 -15.55 -18.16 -6.15
C ALA A 72 -15.68 -17.03 -5.12
N ALA A 73 -14.64 -16.19 -4.99
CA ALA A 73 -14.65 -15.05 -4.08
C ALA A 73 -15.25 -13.76 -4.69
N LEU A 74 -15.28 -13.63 -6.02
CA LEU A 74 -15.55 -12.36 -6.69
C LEU A 74 -16.75 -12.39 -7.65
N ASP A 75 -17.20 -13.58 -8.07
CA ASP A 75 -18.38 -13.71 -8.93
C ASP A 75 -19.61 -13.13 -8.25
N GLY A 76 -20.39 -12.36 -8.99
CA GLY A 76 -21.54 -11.62 -8.49
C GLY A 76 -21.21 -10.20 -7.97
N PHE A 77 -19.93 -9.90 -7.72
CA PHE A 77 -19.48 -8.55 -7.35
C PHE A 77 -18.75 -7.86 -8.49
N LEU A 78 -18.00 -8.59 -9.30
CA LEU A 78 -17.21 -8.10 -10.40
C LEU A 78 -17.61 -8.74 -11.72
N ASP A 79 -17.49 -7.96 -12.81
CA ASP A 79 -17.60 -8.51 -14.15
C ASP A 79 -16.46 -9.53 -14.37
N ALA A 80 -16.80 -10.68 -14.94
CA ALA A 80 -15.84 -11.74 -15.28
C ALA A 80 -14.68 -11.23 -16.16
N ALA A 81 -14.91 -10.20 -16.97
CA ALA A 81 -13.85 -9.56 -17.76
C ALA A 81 -12.81 -8.82 -16.91
N VAL A 82 -13.18 -8.34 -15.73
CA VAL A 82 -12.26 -7.69 -14.78
C VAL A 82 -11.50 -8.74 -13.96
N ILE A 83 -12.16 -9.81 -13.55
CA ILE A 83 -11.53 -10.96 -12.88
C ILE A 83 -10.52 -11.63 -13.84
N GLY A 84 -10.95 -11.90 -15.06
CA GLY A 84 -10.14 -12.55 -16.08
C GLY A 84 -10.15 -14.08 -15.96
N THR A 85 -9.30 -14.73 -16.75
CA THR A 85 -9.22 -16.18 -16.85
C THR A 85 -7.97 -16.80 -16.23
N LYS A 86 -7.17 -15.99 -15.54
CA LYS A 86 -5.90 -16.39 -14.90
C LYS A 86 -5.67 -15.63 -13.62
N SER A 87 -5.28 -16.34 -12.59
CA SER A 87 -4.83 -15.76 -11.33
C SER A 87 -3.36 -15.35 -11.42
N MET A 88 -3.10 -14.05 -11.57
CA MET A 88 -1.77 -13.50 -11.89
C MET A 88 -1.22 -12.54 -10.84
N SER A 89 -2.06 -11.91 -10.01
CA SER A 89 -1.56 -11.07 -8.92
C SER A 89 -1.23 -11.88 -7.67
N CYS A 90 -0.22 -11.42 -6.96
CA CYS A 90 0.33 -12.06 -5.78
C CYS A 90 0.29 -11.09 -4.62
N VAL A 91 0.36 -11.62 -3.41
CA VAL A 91 0.40 -10.82 -2.19
C VAL A 91 1.43 -11.36 -1.21
N PHE A 92 2.14 -10.46 -0.56
CA PHE A 92 2.88 -10.69 0.67
C PHE A 92 2.14 -9.98 1.80
N LEU A 93 1.65 -10.76 2.76
CA LEU A 93 0.93 -10.29 3.94
C LEU A 93 1.76 -10.55 5.19
N GLU A 94 1.92 -9.52 5.99
CA GLU A 94 2.58 -9.55 7.29
C GLU A 94 1.61 -8.97 8.33
N LEU A 95 1.18 -9.77 9.30
CA LEU A 95 0.36 -9.29 10.40
C LEU A 95 1.23 -8.52 11.39
N MET A 96 0.73 -7.39 11.83
CA MET A 96 1.43 -6.45 12.69
C MET A 96 0.80 -6.42 14.09
N PRO A 97 1.52 -5.97 15.12
CA PRO A 97 0.94 -5.74 16.44
C PRO A 97 -0.25 -4.80 16.38
N GLN A 98 -1.22 -4.99 17.29
CA GLN A 98 -2.40 -4.13 17.39
C GLN A 98 -2.01 -2.65 17.49
N GLY A 99 -2.74 -1.80 16.75
CA GLY A 99 -2.50 -0.37 16.67
C GLY A 99 -1.41 0.06 15.68
N SER A 100 -0.83 -0.90 14.92
CA SER A 100 0.15 -0.59 13.86
C SER A 100 -0.49 0.01 12.61
N GLY A 101 -1.79 -0.21 12.44
CA GLY A 101 -2.54 0.21 11.26
C GLY A 101 -2.26 -0.64 10.02
N LEU A 102 -2.94 -0.31 8.94
CA LEU A 102 -2.92 -1.04 7.68
C LEU A 102 -2.11 -0.29 6.61
N SER A 103 -0.99 -0.87 6.20
CA SER A 103 -0.15 -0.36 5.12
C SER A 103 -0.28 -1.24 3.89
N VAL A 104 -0.59 -0.64 2.73
CA VAL A 104 -0.72 -1.35 1.46
C VAL A 104 0.16 -0.71 0.40
N THR A 105 0.96 -1.52 -0.27
CA THR A 105 1.77 -1.15 -1.45
C THR A 105 1.37 -2.01 -2.64
N VAL A 106 1.32 -1.44 -3.83
CA VAL A 106 0.99 -2.15 -5.06
C VAL A 106 2.06 -1.95 -6.13
N ASN A 107 2.40 -3.03 -6.85
CA ASN A 107 3.36 -3.05 -7.94
C ASN A 107 2.76 -3.78 -9.14
N ASN A 108 2.74 -3.14 -10.31
CA ASN A 108 2.12 -3.68 -11.53
C ASN A 108 0.64 -4.05 -11.36
N VAL A 109 -0.11 -3.23 -10.62
CA VAL A 109 -1.57 -3.34 -10.50
C VAL A 109 -2.20 -2.08 -11.07
N SER A 110 -3.11 -2.26 -12.02
CA SER A 110 -3.68 -1.17 -12.82
C SER A 110 -5.09 -0.75 -12.41
N TRP A 111 -5.85 -1.63 -11.74
CA TRP A 111 -7.23 -1.35 -11.36
C TRP A 111 -7.43 -1.17 -9.85
N CYS A 112 -6.96 -2.12 -9.03
CA CYS A 112 -7.04 -1.97 -7.57
C CYS A 112 -5.98 -0.97 -7.07
N THR A 113 -6.39 0.08 -6.38
CA THR A 113 -5.46 1.03 -5.74
C THR A 113 -5.14 0.61 -4.29
N PRO A 114 -4.04 1.13 -3.70
CA PRO A 114 -3.75 0.90 -2.28
C PRO A 114 -4.92 1.27 -1.35
N ASP A 115 -5.62 2.37 -1.65
CA ASP A 115 -6.74 2.84 -0.83
C ASP A 115 -7.96 1.93 -0.93
N MET A 116 -8.25 1.41 -2.12
CA MET A 116 -9.32 0.42 -2.32
C MET A 116 -9.08 -0.84 -1.48
N TYR A 117 -7.86 -1.37 -1.50
CA TYR A 117 -7.49 -2.51 -0.66
C TYR A 117 -7.60 -2.18 0.83
N ARG A 118 -7.04 -1.04 1.28
CA ARG A 118 -7.14 -0.62 2.69
C ARG A 118 -8.59 -0.59 3.16
N ASN A 119 -9.45 0.03 2.40
CA ASN A 119 -10.85 0.16 2.75
C ASN A 119 -11.56 -1.20 2.86
N ALA A 120 -11.40 -2.07 1.87
CA ALA A 120 -11.99 -3.40 1.84
C ALA A 120 -11.51 -4.26 3.02
N PHE A 121 -10.20 -4.21 3.34
CA PHE A 121 -9.65 -5.01 4.44
C PHE A 121 -10.03 -4.47 5.80
N THR A 122 -10.10 -3.14 5.97
CA THR A 122 -10.64 -2.54 7.20
C THR A 122 -12.09 -2.98 7.42
N THR A 123 -12.90 -3.00 6.38
CA THR A 123 -14.28 -3.53 6.41
C THR A 123 -14.32 -5.01 6.77
N ALA A 124 -13.37 -5.79 6.25
CA ALA A 124 -13.22 -7.20 6.60
C ALA A 124 -12.58 -7.45 7.99
N GLY A 125 -12.26 -6.40 8.74
CA GLY A 125 -11.69 -6.50 10.09
C GLY A 125 -10.19 -6.74 10.13
N ILE A 126 -9.48 -6.63 8.99
CA ILE A 126 -8.02 -6.68 8.92
C ILE A 126 -7.50 -5.25 9.06
N THR A 127 -7.01 -4.89 10.26
CA THR A 127 -6.65 -3.50 10.61
C THR A 127 -5.17 -3.28 10.84
N ASP A 128 -4.45 -4.34 11.23
CA ASP A 128 -3.03 -4.25 11.60
C ASP A 128 -2.20 -5.19 10.73
N ALA A 129 -1.81 -4.72 9.56
CA ALA A 129 -1.04 -5.51 8.61
C ALA A 129 -0.21 -4.65 7.65
N ARG A 130 0.88 -5.22 7.18
CA ARG A 130 1.62 -4.73 6.01
C ARG A 130 1.34 -5.65 4.84
N ILE A 131 0.86 -5.07 3.74
CA ILE A 131 0.45 -5.80 2.54
C ILE A 131 1.22 -5.26 1.34
N THR A 132 1.89 -6.14 0.63
CA THR A 132 2.48 -5.82 -0.68
C THR A 132 1.80 -6.67 -1.74
N VAL A 133 1.12 -6.02 -2.66
CA VAL A 133 0.53 -6.67 -3.84
C VAL A 133 1.46 -6.46 -5.02
N ALA A 134 1.76 -7.52 -5.76
CA ALA A 134 2.62 -7.44 -6.94
C ALA A 134 2.18 -8.40 -8.04
N ALA A 135 2.51 -8.04 -9.28
CA ALA A 135 2.39 -8.91 -10.44
C ALA A 135 3.63 -8.74 -11.35
N PRO A 136 3.96 -9.72 -12.19
CA PRO A 136 5.13 -9.63 -13.07
C PRO A 136 4.92 -8.61 -14.22
N PHE A 137 3.69 -8.24 -14.51
CA PHE A 137 3.28 -7.22 -15.48
C PHE A 137 1.93 -6.62 -15.05
N PRO A 138 1.47 -5.50 -15.65
CA PRO A 138 0.22 -4.86 -15.25
C PRO A 138 -1.00 -5.78 -15.34
N VAL A 139 -1.73 -5.94 -14.23
CA VAL A 139 -2.96 -6.75 -14.11
C VAL A 139 -4.01 -5.97 -13.29
N SER A 140 -5.25 -6.46 -13.24
CA SER A 140 -6.32 -5.84 -12.42
C SER A 140 -5.98 -5.80 -10.92
N GLY A 141 -5.45 -6.89 -10.37
CA GLY A 141 -5.14 -7.06 -8.96
C GLY A 141 -6.21 -7.83 -8.17
N THR A 142 -7.25 -8.31 -8.83
CA THR A 142 -8.39 -8.98 -8.19
C THR A 142 -8.02 -10.27 -7.47
N ALA A 143 -7.09 -11.07 -8.02
CA ALA A 143 -6.59 -12.28 -7.35
C ALA A 143 -5.93 -11.96 -5.99
N ALA A 144 -5.26 -10.80 -5.86
CA ALA A 144 -4.65 -10.42 -4.59
C ALA A 144 -5.69 -10.18 -3.49
N LEU A 145 -6.90 -9.68 -3.80
CA LEU A 145 -7.97 -9.52 -2.81
C LEU A 145 -8.35 -10.89 -2.19
N ALA A 146 -8.67 -11.88 -3.01
CA ALA A 146 -8.96 -13.24 -2.55
C ALA A 146 -7.75 -13.87 -1.84
N GLY A 147 -6.53 -13.59 -2.34
CA GLY A 147 -5.28 -14.05 -1.75
C GLY A 147 -5.03 -13.52 -0.34
N ILE A 148 -5.39 -12.27 -0.06
CA ILE A 148 -5.24 -11.68 1.28
C ILE A 148 -6.19 -12.36 2.28
N TYR A 149 -7.44 -12.58 1.93
CA TYR A 149 -8.37 -13.32 2.78
C TYR A 149 -7.84 -14.74 3.06
N LYS A 150 -7.36 -15.44 2.03
CA LYS A 150 -6.77 -16.77 2.16
C LYS A 150 -5.54 -16.77 3.09
N ALA A 151 -4.63 -15.80 2.94
CA ALA A 151 -3.44 -15.66 3.78
C ALA A 151 -3.82 -15.38 5.24
N TYR A 152 -4.74 -14.45 5.47
CA TYR A 152 -5.20 -14.08 6.81
C TYR A 152 -5.84 -15.27 7.54
N GLU A 153 -6.73 -16.00 6.87
CA GLU A 153 -7.38 -17.20 7.41
C GLU A 153 -6.36 -18.31 7.72
N ASP A 154 -5.35 -18.48 6.87
CA ASP A 154 -4.29 -19.47 7.08
C ASP A 154 -3.39 -19.12 8.29
N MET A 155 -3.03 -17.84 8.45
CA MET A 155 -2.20 -17.37 9.57
C MET A 155 -2.92 -17.39 10.91
N THR A 156 -4.19 -16.99 10.92
CA THR A 156 -4.97 -16.86 12.16
C THR A 156 -5.64 -18.17 12.57
N GLY A 157 -5.78 -19.12 11.64
CA GLY A 157 -6.55 -20.34 11.83
C GLY A 157 -8.07 -20.07 11.95
N GLN A 158 -8.51 -18.83 11.73
CA GLN A 158 -9.91 -18.42 11.84
C GLN A 158 -10.47 -18.09 10.46
N LYS A 159 -11.65 -18.58 10.16
CA LYS A 159 -12.38 -18.18 8.96
C LYS A 159 -12.98 -16.78 9.14
N LEU A 160 -12.74 -15.90 8.20
CA LEU A 160 -13.48 -14.65 8.11
C LEU A 160 -14.95 -14.94 7.79
N ASP A 161 -15.85 -14.20 8.43
CA ASP A 161 -17.27 -14.29 8.12
C ASP A 161 -17.50 -13.99 6.62
N THR A 162 -18.30 -14.83 5.96
CA THR A 162 -18.58 -14.71 4.53
C THR A 162 -19.24 -13.36 4.23
N ALA A 163 -20.19 -12.91 5.05
CA ALA A 163 -20.86 -11.62 4.84
C ALA A 163 -19.87 -10.46 4.93
N VAL A 164 -18.90 -10.54 5.84
CA VAL A 164 -17.84 -9.52 5.99
C VAL A 164 -16.93 -9.48 4.77
N LYS A 165 -16.52 -10.66 4.24
CA LYS A 165 -15.73 -10.74 2.99
C LYS A 165 -16.50 -10.20 1.80
N ASP A 166 -17.77 -10.58 1.68
CA ASP A 166 -18.65 -10.16 0.59
C ASP A 166 -18.83 -8.63 0.59
N ILE A 167 -19.06 -8.03 1.75
CA ILE A 167 -19.20 -6.57 1.87
C ILE A 167 -17.90 -5.85 1.58
N GLY A 168 -16.75 -6.35 2.04
CA GLY A 168 -15.44 -5.80 1.70
C GLY A 168 -15.15 -5.90 0.19
N THR A 169 -15.53 -7.01 -0.45
CA THR A 169 -15.45 -7.21 -1.89
C THR A 169 -16.37 -6.25 -2.65
N GLN A 170 -17.62 -6.09 -2.18
CA GLN A 170 -18.57 -5.13 -2.73
C GLN A 170 -18.03 -3.70 -2.63
N GLU A 171 -17.45 -3.32 -1.50
CA GLU A 171 -16.85 -2.00 -1.30
C GLU A 171 -15.73 -1.74 -2.31
N LEU A 172 -14.79 -2.68 -2.46
CA LEU A 172 -13.71 -2.55 -3.42
C LEU A 172 -14.26 -2.41 -4.85
N THR A 173 -15.26 -3.21 -5.20
CA THR A 173 -15.88 -3.21 -6.53
C THR A 173 -16.59 -1.90 -6.84
N VAL A 174 -17.42 -1.41 -5.92
CA VAL A 174 -18.16 -0.15 -6.09
C VAL A 174 -17.19 1.02 -6.16
N THR A 175 -16.16 1.02 -5.29
CA THR A 175 -15.13 2.08 -5.29
C THR A 175 -14.34 2.07 -6.60
N GLY A 176 -13.95 0.89 -7.10
CA GLY A 176 -13.22 0.74 -8.36
C GLY A 176 -14.02 1.14 -9.59
N ALA A 177 -15.29 0.72 -9.66
CA ALA A 177 -16.19 1.14 -10.74
C ALA A 177 -16.38 2.67 -10.73
N LEU A 178 -16.58 3.24 -9.54
CA LEU A 178 -16.71 4.69 -9.38
C LEU A 178 -15.39 5.42 -9.74
N ALA A 179 -14.24 4.86 -9.37
CA ALA A 179 -12.92 5.42 -9.67
C ALA A 179 -12.66 5.57 -11.17
N ASN A 180 -13.14 4.65 -11.99
CA ASN A 180 -13.04 4.74 -13.45
C ASN A 180 -13.84 5.92 -14.03
N GLU A 181 -14.86 6.38 -13.34
CA GLU A 181 -15.78 7.43 -13.81
C GLU A 181 -15.43 8.81 -13.23
N ILE A 182 -15.04 8.90 -11.95
CA ILE A 182 -14.80 10.16 -11.24
C ILE A 182 -13.39 10.30 -10.65
N GLY A 183 -12.51 9.30 -10.84
CA GLY A 183 -11.16 9.25 -10.29
C GLY A 183 -11.07 8.57 -8.91
N SER A 184 -9.93 7.96 -8.64
CA SER A 184 -9.73 7.11 -7.45
C SER A 184 -9.78 7.90 -6.13
N THR A 185 -9.22 9.11 -6.10
CA THR A 185 -9.22 9.94 -4.88
C THR A 185 -10.64 10.31 -4.46
N ALA A 186 -11.45 10.82 -5.38
CA ALA A 186 -12.83 11.22 -5.08
C ALA A 186 -13.69 10.00 -4.69
N SER A 187 -13.58 8.88 -5.43
CA SER A 187 -14.36 7.67 -5.14
C SER A 187 -14.06 7.10 -3.76
N THR A 188 -12.78 6.98 -3.40
CA THR A 188 -12.35 6.49 -2.09
C THR A 188 -12.79 7.42 -0.96
N SER A 189 -12.68 8.74 -1.15
CA SER A 189 -13.09 9.73 -0.15
C SER A 189 -14.60 9.70 0.09
N ILE A 190 -15.41 9.60 -0.98
CA ILE A 190 -16.88 9.50 -0.87
C ILE A 190 -17.27 8.25 -0.07
N VAL A 191 -16.69 7.09 -0.38
CA VAL A 191 -16.98 5.85 0.34
C VAL A 191 -16.56 5.95 1.81
N ASN A 192 -15.39 6.54 2.11
CA ASN A 192 -14.94 6.74 3.48
C ASN A 192 -15.86 7.67 4.28
N ASP A 193 -16.34 8.75 3.67
CA ASP A 193 -17.26 9.66 4.37
C ASP A 193 -18.64 9.02 4.60
N LEU A 194 -19.10 8.16 3.68
CA LEU A 194 -20.30 7.35 3.92
C LEU A 194 -20.10 6.39 5.09
N LYS A 195 -18.95 5.73 5.18
CA LYS A 195 -18.64 4.82 6.29
C LYS A 195 -18.62 5.53 7.65
N LYS A 196 -18.12 6.77 7.72
CA LYS A 196 -18.16 7.58 8.95
C LYS A 196 -19.59 7.95 9.39
N MET A 197 -20.52 7.95 8.47
CA MET A 197 -21.93 8.31 8.73
C MET A 197 -22.83 7.09 9.01
N LEU A 198 -22.28 5.88 9.05
CA LEU A 198 -23.10 4.65 9.16
C LEU A 198 -24.02 4.65 10.40
N GLY A 199 -23.57 5.20 11.52
CA GLY A 199 -24.40 5.36 12.71
C GLY A 199 -25.65 6.22 12.47
N ASP A 200 -25.56 7.22 11.59
CA ASP A 200 -26.68 8.09 11.22
C ASP A 200 -27.52 7.46 10.11
N THR A 201 -26.87 6.81 9.12
CA THR A 201 -27.53 6.32 7.89
C THR A 201 -28.52 5.18 8.17
N VAL A 202 -28.32 4.38 9.21
CA VAL A 202 -29.26 3.31 9.63
C VAL A 202 -30.68 3.83 9.93
N ASN A 203 -30.80 5.12 10.26
CA ASN A 203 -32.09 5.77 10.56
C ASN A 203 -32.65 6.58 9.38
N MET A 204 -31.91 6.67 8.26
CA MET A 204 -32.33 7.42 7.06
C MET A 204 -33.19 6.55 6.16
N SER A 205 -34.23 7.16 5.58
CA SER A 205 -34.90 6.60 4.41
C SER A 205 -33.94 6.56 3.20
N ASP A 206 -34.27 5.78 2.18
CA ASP A 206 -33.46 5.70 0.97
C ASP A 206 -33.36 7.06 0.26
N GLU A 207 -34.43 7.88 0.29
CA GLU A 207 -34.44 9.24 -0.25
C GLU A 207 -33.46 10.16 0.49
N GLU A 208 -33.46 10.11 1.82
CA GLU A 208 -32.53 10.88 2.66
C GLU A 208 -31.09 10.45 2.44
N LEU A 209 -30.83 9.12 2.36
CA LEU A 209 -29.51 8.59 2.08
C LEU A 209 -29.02 8.97 0.67
N ARG A 210 -29.87 8.92 -0.36
CA ARG A 210 -29.56 9.42 -1.71
C ARG A 210 -29.16 10.90 -1.68
N ALA A 211 -29.90 11.71 -0.93
CA ALA A 211 -29.58 13.13 -0.77
C ALA A 211 -28.24 13.34 -0.05
N ALA A 212 -27.93 12.54 0.99
CA ALA A 212 -26.65 12.57 1.68
C ALA A 212 -25.50 12.17 0.77
N ILE A 213 -25.62 11.08 0.01
CA ILE A 213 -24.65 10.63 -0.98
C ILE A 213 -24.32 11.74 -1.99
N ARG A 214 -25.34 12.40 -2.56
CA ARG A 214 -25.12 13.50 -3.51
C ARG A 214 -24.44 14.70 -2.85
N ARG A 215 -24.78 15.01 -1.61
CA ARG A 215 -24.15 16.11 -0.85
C ARG A 215 -22.67 15.84 -0.60
N ILE A 216 -22.32 14.62 -0.17
CA ILE A 216 -20.92 14.22 0.02
C ILE A 216 -20.16 14.34 -1.30
N ALA A 217 -20.67 13.77 -2.38
CA ALA A 217 -20.03 13.85 -3.70
C ALA A 217 -19.83 15.30 -4.19
N SER A 218 -20.81 16.15 -3.97
CA SER A 218 -20.73 17.58 -4.28
C SER A 218 -19.62 18.28 -3.50
N GLY A 219 -19.34 17.86 -2.27
CA GLY A 219 -18.21 18.36 -1.47
C GLY A 219 -16.84 18.07 -2.11
N TYR A 220 -16.75 17.05 -2.94
CA TYR A 220 -15.56 16.70 -3.74
C TYR A 220 -15.64 17.25 -5.19
N GLY A 221 -16.60 18.11 -5.49
CA GLY A 221 -16.78 18.66 -6.84
C GLY A 221 -17.32 17.66 -7.86
N VAL A 222 -17.93 16.57 -7.41
CA VAL A 222 -18.44 15.48 -8.25
C VAL A 222 -19.96 15.52 -8.32
N SER A 223 -20.50 15.34 -9.54
CA SER A 223 -21.92 15.12 -9.78
C SER A 223 -22.14 13.64 -10.14
N LEU A 224 -22.89 12.91 -9.33
CA LEU A 224 -23.15 11.49 -9.52
C LEU A 224 -24.42 11.26 -10.36
N SER A 225 -24.35 10.27 -11.25
CA SER A 225 -25.52 9.73 -11.95
C SER A 225 -26.41 8.94 -10.99
N GLU A 226 -27.68 8.69 -11.38
CA GLU A 226 -28.61 7.87 -10.60
C GLU A 226 -28.06 6.45 -10.36
N ALA A 227 -27.41 5.84 -11.34
CA ALA A 227 -26.81 4.52 -11.22
C ALA A 227 -25.65 4.50 -10.21
N GLN A 228 -24.84 5.56 -10.16
CA GLN A 228 -23.75 5.69 -9.16
C GLN A 228 -24.32 5.87 -7.76
N VAL A 229 -25.33 6.72 -7.61
CA VAL A 229 -26.03 6.93 -6.33
C VAL A 229 -26.66 5.63 -5.85
N GLN A 230 -27.28 4.86 -6.75
CA GLN A 230 -27.89 3.58 -6.41
C GLN A 230 -26.84 2.56 -5.90
N ARG A 231 -25.72 2.43 -6.60
CA ARG A 231 -24.62 1.54 -6.17
C ARG A 231 -24.06 1.92 -4.78
N LEU A 232 -23.89 3.21 -4.52
CA LEU A 232 -23.43 3.70 -3.20
C LEU A 232 -24.47 3.50 -2.12
N LEU A 233 -25.77 3.65 -2.41
CA LEU A 233 -26.85 3.35 -1.48
C LEU A 233 -26.86 1.86 -1.10
N GLU A 234 -26.77 0.97 -2.09
CA GLU A 234 -26.71 -0.47 -1.87
C GLU A 234 -25.48 -0.88 -1.04
N LEU A 235 -24.33 -0.29 -1.32
CA LEU A 235 -23.13 -0.48 -0.52
C LEU A 235 -23.36 -0.02 0.93
N CYS A 236 -23.92 1.17 1.14
CA CYS A 236 -24.19 1.70 2.46
C CYS A 236 -25.13 0.77 3.25
N ARG A 237 -26.22 0.30 2.63
CA ARG A 237 -27.16 -0.67 3.22
C ARG A 237 -26.50 -2.02 3.52
N SER A 238 -25.50 -2.41 2.76
CA SER A 238 -24.70 -3.61 3.06
C SER A 238 -23.78 -3.39 4.26
N LEU A 239 -23.08 -2.25 4.31
CA LEU A 239 -22.19 -1.87 5.43
C LEU A 239 -22.96 -1.75 6.76
N GLU A 240 -24.19 -1.25 6.75
CA GLU A 240 -25.06 -1.15 7.93
C GLU A 240 -25.40 -2.50 8.57
N LYS A 241 -25.25 -3.62 7.85
CA LYS A 241 -25.43 -4.97 8.39
C LYS A 241 -24.25 -5.44 9.25
N LEU A 242 -23.11 -4.78 9.12
CA LEU A 242 -21.95 -4.95 10.01
C LEU A 242 -22.20 -4.14 11.29
N ASP A 243 -21.30 -4.25 12.27
CA ASP A 243 -21.34 -3.37 13.44
C ASP A 243 -20.90 -1.93 13.03
N PRO A 244 -21.85 -0.98 12.92
CA PRO A 244 -21.54 0.36 12.41
C PRO A 244 -20.59 1.15 13.32
N ASP A 245 -20.68 0.96 14.64
CA ASP A 245 -19.86 1.69 15.61
C ASP A 245 -18.40 1.22 15.51
N SER A 246 -18.18 -0.11 15.50
CA SER A 246 -16.85 -0.70 15.31
C SER A 246 -16.23 -0.33 13.95
N LEU A 247 -17.03 -0.28 12.89
CA LEU A 247 -16.54 0.08 11.55
C LEU A 247 -16.17 1.57 11.47
N THR A 248 -16.96 2.44 12.07
CA THR A 248 -16.69 3.90 12.13
C THR A 248 -15.38 4.18 12.90
N GLU A 249 -15.16 3.50 14.02
CA GLU A 249 -13.93 3.59 14.81
C GLU A 249 -12.71 3.16 13.98
N LYS A 250 -12.76 1.99 13.34
CA LYS A 250 -11.68 1.47 12.49
C LYS A 250 -11.33 2.39 11.31
N VAL A 251 -12.34 3.00 10.68
CA VAL A 251 -12.11 3.98 9.60
C VAL A 251 -11.44 5.24 10.15
N GLY A 252 -11.81 5.71 11.34
CA GLY A 252 -11.17 6.84 12.03
C GLY A 252 -9.69 6.55 12.35
N GLU A 253 -9.40 5.37 12.89
CA GLU A 253 -8.02 4.92 13.17
C GLU A 253 -7.17 4.85 11.89
N LEU A 254 -7.71 4.29 10.82
CA LEU A 254 -7.04 4.20 9.52
C LEU A 254 -6.65 5.59 9.01
N GLN A 255 -7.58 6.56 9.05
CA GLN A 255 -7.32 7.92 8.60
C GLN A 255 -6.25 8.61 9.45
N SER A 256 -6.32 8.49 10.78
CA SER A 256 -5.30 9.06 11.67
C SER A 256 -3.90 8.48 11.42
N THR A 257 -3.83 7.21 11.05
CA THR A 257 -2.57 6.55 10.68
C THR A 257 -2.06 7.05 9.33
N LEU A 258 -2.93 7.25 8.35
CA LEU A 258 -2.56 7.79 7.04
C LEU A 258 -2.06 9.24 7.12
N GLU A 259 -2.68 10.09 7.96
CA GLU A 259 -2.22 11.45 8.21
C GLU A 259 -0.81 11.45 8.82
N LYS A 260 -0.55 10.63 9.83
CA LYS A 260 0.78 10.50 10.44
C LYS A 260 1.84 10.01 9.44
N VAL A 261 1.51 9.08 8.55
CA VAL A 261 2.41 8.60 7.50
C VAL A 261 2.65 9.66 6.44
N SER A 262 1.63 10.45 6.08
CA SER A 262 1.76 11.57 5.16
C SER A 262 2.70 12.64 5.72
N ASP A 263 2.50 13.05 6.97
CA ASP A 263 3.35 14.02 7.66
C ASP A 263 4.80 13.56 7.76
N ALA A 264 5.03 12.27 8.07
CA ALA A 264 6.36 11.68 8.09
C ALA A 264 7.02 11.67 6.70
N LYS A 265 6.26 11.38 5.65
CA LYS A 265 6.72 11.43 4.27
C LYS A 265 7.12 12.84 3.85
N ASP A 266 6.33 13.84 4.20
CA ASP A 266 6.63 15.24 3.89
C ASP A 266 7.87 15.74 4.63
N GLN A 267 8.09 15.29 5.88
CA GLN A 267 9.33 15.56 6.62
C GLN A 267 10.55 14.91 5.95
N VAL A 268 10.44 13.68 5.46
CA VAL A 268 11.52 13.00 4.73
C VAL A 268 11.81 13.68 3.40
N VAL A 269 10.78 14.08 2.63
CA VAL A 269 10.96 14.85 1.39
C VAL A 269 11.65 16.16 1.67
N GLY A 270 11.24 16.90 2.70
CA GLY A 270 11.89 18.14 3.13
C GLY A 270 13.35 17.94 3.56
N PHE A 271 13.68 16.81 4.21
CA PHE A 271 15.07 16.47 4.55
C PHE A 271 15.92 16.15 3.32
N VAL A 272 15.40 15.38 2.37
CA VAL A 272 16.09 15.05 1.10
C VAL A 272 16.36 16.31 0.28
N GLU A 273 15.40 17.23 0.22
CA GLU A 273 15.56 18.51 -0.49
C GLU A 273 16.66 19.37 0.15
N LYS A 274 16.68 19.48 1.49
CA LYS A 274 17.76 20.18 2.23
C LYS A 274 19.11 19.51 2.02
N ALA A 275 19.16 18.18 2.03
CA ALA A 275 20.40 17.44 1.76
C ALA A 275 20.91 17.69 0.33
N ARG A 276 20.03 17.76 -0.66
CA ARG A 276 20.36 18.10 -2.05
C ARG A 276 20.94 19.51 -2.15
N GLN A 277 20.35 20.51 -1.49
CA GLN A 277 20.86 21.88 -1.45
C GLN A 277 22.27 21.96 -0.86
N VAL A 278 22.55 21.20 0.21
CA VAL A 278 23.90 21.12 0.81
C VAL A 278 24.90 20.50 -0.16
N ILE A 279 24.52 19.41 -0.85
CA ILE A 279 25.38 18.75 -1.84
C ILE A 279 25.71 19.72 -2.99
N ASP A 280 24.75 20.46 -3.48
CA ASP A 280 24.94 21.41 -4.57
C ASP A 280 25.82 22.61 -4.12
N ALA A 281 25.61 23.12 -2.91
CA ALA A 281 26.50 24.15 -2.33
C ALA A 281 27.94 23.66 -2.18
N VAL A 282 28.16 22.41 -1.80
CA VAL A 282 29.50 21.78 -1.72
C VAL A 282 30.10 21.64 -3.10
N LYS A 283 29.35 21.22 -4.12
CA LYS A 283 29.83 21.16 -5.52
C LYS A 283 30.25 22.54 -6.04
N ASP A 284 29.43 23.57 -5.80
CA ASP A 284 29.71 24.94 -6.19
C ASP A 284 30.99 25.49 -5.49
N PHE A 285 31.18 25.16 -4.21
CA PHE A 285 32.38 25.52 -3.46
C PHE A 285 33.61 24.89 -4.11
N PHE A 286 33.62 23.59 -4.42
CA PHE A 286 34.75 22.94 -5.10
C PHE A 286 34.98 23.46 -6.52
N ALA A 287 33.93 23.79 -7.26
CA ALA A 287 34.03 24.40 -8.58
C ALA A 287 34.74 25.76 -8.52
N ARG A 288 34.38 26.62 -7.54
CA ARG A 288 35.05 27.91 -7.30
C ARG A 288 36.51 27.73 -6.91
N ILE A 289 36.87 26.81 -6.01
CA ILE A 289 38.25 26.49 -5.67
C ILE A 289 39.02 26.04 -6.91
N SER A 290 38.49 25.13 -7.69
CA SER A 290 39.10 24.63 -8.92
C SER A 290 39.39 25.76 -9.93
N SER A 291 38.47 26.72 -10.07
CA SER A 291 38.63 27.88 -10.94
C SER A 291 39.77 28.81 -10.49
N LEU A 292 39.96 28.99 -9.18
CA LEU A 292 41.03 29.77 -8.60
C LEU A 292 42.42 29.13 -8.85
N PHE A 293 42.51 27.80 -8.79
CA PHE A 293 43.77 27.09 -9.10
C PHE A 293 44.10 27.08 -10.60
N ASN A 294 43.08 26.97 -11.47
CA ASN A 294 43.26 27.03 -12.92
C ASN A 294 43.61 28.46 -13.42
N GLY A 295 43.07 29.50 -12.75
CA GLY A 295 43.42 30.89 -13.02
C GLY A 295 44.92 31.19 -12.75
N ARG A 296 45.50 30.64 -11.66
CA ARG A 296 46.92 30.80 -11.33
C ARG A 296 47.85 30.10 -12.34
N ARG A 297 47.47 28.97 -12.92
CA ARG A 297 48.26 28.28 -13.95
C ARG A 297 48.35 29.09 -15.27
N ARG A 298 47.33 29.85 -15.63
CA ARG A 298 47.38 30.70 -16.84
C ARG A 298 48.27 31.93 -16.67
N LEU A 299 48.41 32.50 -15.46
CA LEU A 299 49.28 33.62 -15.19
C LEU A 299 50.76 33.21 -15.14
N ALA A 300 51.09 31.99 -14.68
CA ALA A 300 52.46 31.48 -14.65
C ALA A 300 53.05 31.15 -16.05
N VAL A 301 52.21 30.83 -17.03
CA VAL A 301 52.66 30.51 -18.41
C VAL A 301 52.93 31.78 -19.23
N VAL A 302 52.38 32.93 -18.87
CA VAL A 302 52.60 34.22 -19.56
C VAL A 302 53.94 34.86 -19.14
N GLN A 303 54.52 34.54 -17.99
CA GLN A 303 55.78 35.11 -17.48
C GLN A 303 57.06 34.42 -18.00
N TYR A 304 56.98 33.35 -18.80
CA TYR A 304 58.10 32.64 -19.39
C TYR A 304 58.25 32.82 -20.90
N ARG A 305 57.64 33.87 -21.50
CA ARG A 305 57.77 34.25 -22.89
C ARG A 305 58.08 35.73 -23.03
N LEU A 306 59.24 36.15 -22.46
CA LEU A 306 60.01 37.37 -22.83
C LEU A 306 61.52 37.05 -22.78
#